data_d9a894100cf8ec034c2c013cd2c27f94
#
_entry.id   d9a894100cf8ec034c2c013cd2c27f94
#
_cell.length_a   1.000
_cell.length_b   1.000
_cell.length_c   1.000
_cell.angle_alpha   90.00
_cell.angle_beta   90.00
_cell.angle_gamma   90.00
#
_symmetry.space_group_name_H-M   'P 1'
#
loop_
_entity.id
_entity.type
_entity.pdbx_description
1 polymer ?
#
loop_
_entity_poly.entity_id
_entity_poly.type
_entity_poly.pdbx_seq_one_letter_code
_entity_poly.pdbx_strand_id
1 'polypeptide(L)'
;AILRKVVEIEQQGGDLFFGEKSFETSDLQRIDENGMGYINILRLTDIQDRPKLFSTFMLSLLAEIYATFPEQGDSGRPELIIFIDEAHLIFKEASDALLDQIESIVKLIRSKGVGLYFVTQNPTDVPDGVLGQLGLKIQHALRAFTAKDRKAIKLTAENYPISKYYETDEALTSMGIGEAMISALNEKGIPTPLAVTL
;
A
#
# COMPACT_ATOMS: atom_id res chain seq x y z
N ALA A 1 28.85 -1.97 -13.14
CA ALA A 1 27.46 -1.62 -12.84
C ALA A 1 27.07 -2.00 -11.40
N ILE A 2 27.24 -3.27 -10.97
CA ILE A 2 26.83 -3.80 -9.66
C ILE A 2 27.56 -3.09 -8.49
N LEU A 3 28.89 -2.98 -8.53
CA LEU A 3 29.68 -2.31 -7.50
C LEU A 3 29.24 -0.86 -7.25
N ARG A 4 28.85 -0.14 -8.31
CA ARG A 4 28.37 1.25 -8.18
C ARG A 4 27.04 1.31 -7.41
N LYS A 5 26.15 0.34 -7.64
CA LYS A 5 24.88 0.24 -6.90
C LYS A 5 25.08 -0.14 -5.44
N VAL A 6 26.02 -1.04 -5.15
CA VAL A 6 26.37 -1.42 -3.78
C VAL A 6 26.91 -0.22 -3.01
N VAL A 7 27.86 0.52 -3.58
CA VAL A 7 28.41 1.75 -2.97
C VAL A 7 27.32 2.82 -2.78
N GLU A 8 26.38 2.95 -3.72
CA GLU A 8 25.26 3.88 -3.59
C GLU A 8 24.34 3.50 -2.42
N ILE A 9 24.08 2.21 -2.21
CA ILE A 9 23.28 1.70 -1.08
C ILE A 9 24.05 1.87 0.24
N GLU A 10 25.35 1.59 0.28
CA GLU A 10 26.20 1.83 1.45
C GLU A 10 26.22 3.32 1.85
N GLN A 11 26.34 4.23 0.89
CA GLN A 11 26.29 5.67 1.13
C GLN A 11 24.92 6.14 1.66
N GLN A 12 23.87 5.39 1.42
CA GLN A 12 22.54 5.64 1.97
C GLN A 12 22.32 4.97 3.34
N GLY A 13 23.34 4.37 3.94
CA GLY A 13 23.26 3.70 5.24
C GLY A 13 22.83 2.24 5.12
N GLY A 14 23.15 1.60 4.00
CA GLY A 14 22.88 0.18 3.78
C GLY A 14 23.56 -0.74 4.81
N ASP A 15 24.67 -0.31 5.41
CA ASP A 15 25.36 -0.97 6.51
C ASP A 15 24.48 -1.14 7.76
N LEU A 16 23.55 -0.23 8.00
CA LEU A 16 22.55 -0.36 9.07
C LEU A 16 21.44 -1.36 8.73
N PHE A 17 21.32 -1.67 7.46
CA PHE A 17 20.21 -2.47 6.93
C PHE A 17 20.60 -3.92 6.64
N PHE A 18 21.79 -4.13 6.08
CA PHE A 18 22.34 -5.42 5.74
C PHE A 18 23.19 -5.93 6.91
N GLY A 19 22.54 -6.46 7.93
CA GLY A 19 23.14 -7.01 9.12
C GLY A 19 22.51 -8.33 9.54
N GLU A 20 22.61 -8.66 10.80
CA GLU A 20 21.92 -9.80 11.37
C GLU A 20 20.40 -9.59 11.31
N LYS A 21 19.68 -10.68 11.04
CA LYS A 21 18.23 -10.67 10.93
C LYS A 21 17.61 -10.28 12.29
N SER A 22 16.82 -9.22 12.32
CA SER A 22 16.25 -8.68 13.56
C SER A 22 14.98 -9.42 14.00
N PHE A 23 14.26 -10.06 13.07
CA PHE A 23 13.03 -10.82 13.33
C PHE A 23 12.78 -11.81 12.19
N GLU A 24 11.98 -12.84 12.45
CA GLU A 24 11.47 -13.74 11.44
C GLU A 24 10.10 -13.26 10.94
N THR A 25 9.79 -13.47 9.67
CA THR A 25 8.46 -13.09 9.14
C THR A 25 7.33 -13.83 9.84
N SER A 26 7.56 -15.02 10.37
CA SER A 26 6.63 -15.77 11.21
C SER A 26 6.28 -15.06 12.53
N ASP A 27 7.16 -14.19 13.04
CA ASP A 27 6.86 -13.42 14.26
C ASP A 27 5.70 -12.46 14.06
N LEU A 28 5.46 -12.05 12.82
CA LEU A 28 4.33 -11.15 12.46
C LEU A 28 2.96 -11.82 12.62
N GLN A 29 2.91 -13.16 12.63
CA GLN A 29 1.67 -13.94 12.78
C GLN A 29 1.46 -14.48 14.21
N ARG A 30 2.26 -14.05 15.18
CA ARG A 30 2.13 -14.52 16.56
C ARG A 30 0.80 -14.13 17.17
N ILE A 31 0.25 -15.03 17.96
CA ILE A 31 -0.97 -14.86 18.75
C ILE A 31 -0.65 -14.97 20.24
N ASP A 32 -1.43 -14.31 21.08
CA ASP A 32 -1.33 -14.40 22.53
C ASP A 32 -2.05 -15.66 23.08
N GLU A 33 -2.03 -15.81 24.39
CA GLU A 33 -2.68 -16.93 25.12
C GLU A 33 -4.23 -16.94 24.92
N ASN A 34 -4.84 -15.83 24.53
CA ASN A 34 -6.27 -15.69 24.27
C ASN A 34 -6.63 -15.88 22.80
N GLY A 35 -5.64 -16.18 21.94
CA GLY A 35 -5.84 -16.33 20.50
C GLY A 35 -5.93 -15.01 19.75
N MET A 36 -5.52 -13.88 20.36
CA MET A 36 -5.48 -12.57 19.72
C MET A 36 -4.13 -12.35 19.02
N GLY A 37 -4.17 -11.80 17.81
CA GLY A 37 -2.95 -11.44 17.08
C GLY A 37 -2.22 -10.26 17.73
N TYR A 38 -0.89 -10.28 17.68
CA TYR A 38 -0.10 -9.14 18.10
C TYR A 38 -0.15 -8.02 17.07
N ILE A 39 -0.13 -6.77 17.57
CA ILE A 39 0.07 -5.59 16.73
C ILE A 39 1.58 -5.32 16.67
N ASN A 40 2.17 -5.54 15.52
CA ASN A 40 3.58 -5.30 15.26
C ASN A 40 3.77 -3.91 14.66
N ILE A 41 4.70 -3.12 15.20
CA ILE A 41 5.00 -1.77 14.70
C ILE A 41 6.45 -1.73 14.22
N LEU A 42 6.63 -1.64 12.91
CA LEU A 42 7.93 -1.45 12.26
C LEU A 42 8.17 0.05 12.06
N ARG A 43 9.08 0.62 12.83
CA ARG A 43 9.43 2.03 12.72
C ARG A 43 10.55 2.21 11.70
N LEU A 44 10.25 2.90 10.61
CA LEU A 44 11.17 3.13 9.49
C LEU A 44 11.54 4.63 9.34
N THR A 45 11.42 5.40 10.42
CA THR A 45 11.67 6.84 10.42
C THR A 45 13.09 7.20 9.96
N ASP A 46 14.07 6.34 10.26
CA ASP A 46 15.47 6.60 9.95
C ASP A 46 15.83 6.42 8.46
N ILE A 47 14.89 5.92 7.67
CA ILE A 47 15.08 5.68 6.23
C ILE A 47 14.01 6.36 5.35
N GLN A 48 13.11 7.15 5.93
CA GLN A 48 12.05 7.85 5.17
C GLN A 48 12.60 8.85 4.15
N ASP A 49 13.71 9.49 4.45
CA ASP A 49 14.42 10.42 3.56
C ASP A 49 15.40 9.71 2.59
N ARG A 50 15.39 8.38 2.58
CA ARG A 50 16.21 7.53 1.70
C ARG A 50 15.33 6.63 0.86
N PRO A 51 14.64 7.15 -0.17
CA PRO A 51 13.55 6.44 -0.85
C PRO A 51 13.99 5.11 -1.48
N LYS A 52 15.21 5.03 -2.02
CA LYS A 52 15.72 3.77 -2.58
C LYS A 52 15.91 2.68 -1.52
N LEU A 53 16.39 3.06 -0.34
CA LEU A 53 16.57 2.12 0.76
C LEU A 53 15.22 1.67 1.30
N PHE A 54 14.28 2.62 1.46
CA PHE A 54 12.91 2.33 1.89
C PHE A 54 12.21 1.36 0.93
N SER A 55 12.24 1.64 -0.39
CA SER A 55 11.65 0.77 -1.42
C SER A 55 12.28 -0.63 -1.41
N THR A 56 13.61 -0.71 -1.28
CA THR A 56 14.33 -1.99 -1.24
C THR A 56 13.94 -2.82 -0.02
N PHE A 57 13.82 -2.18 1.15
CA PHE A 57 13.37 -2.84 2.36
C PHE A 57 11.95 -3.39 2.21
N MET A 58 11.03 -2.54 1.78
CA MET A 58 9.63 -2.94 1.63
C MET A 58 9.49 -4.09 0.64
N LEU A 59 10.21 -4.04 -0.49
CA LEU A 59 10.20 -5.15 -1.43
C LEU A 59 10.77 -6.43 -0.79
N SER A 60 11.89 -6.35 -0.08
CA SER A 60 12.50 -7.51 0.59
C SER A 60 11.55 -8.13 1.61
N LEU A 61 10.89 -7.30 2.43
CA LEU A 61 9.91 -7.75 3.42
C LEU A 61 8.72 -8.45 2.75
N LEU A 62 8.11 -7.81 1.76
CA LEU A 62 6.95 -8.38 1.05
C LEU A 62 7.34 -9.65 0.28
N ALA A 63 8.52 -9.71 -0.33
CA ALA A 63 9.02 -10.87 -1.05
C ALA A 63 9.29 -12.04 -0.07
N GLU A 64 9.85 -11.77 1.10
CA GLU A 64 10.09 -12.80 2.12
C GLU A 64 8.78 -13.35 2.67
N ILE A 65 7.79 -12.49 2.99
CA ILE A 65 6.45 -12.91 3.40
C ILE A 65 5.83 -13.79 2.31
N TYR A 66 5.87 -13.35 1.06
CA TYR A 66 5.33 -14.11 -0.05
C TYR A 66 6.00 -15.49 -0.22
N ALA A 67 7.32 -15.57 -0.03
CA ALA A 67 8.09 -16.80 -0.18
C ALA A 67 7.89 -17.77 1.01
N THR A 68 7.72 -17.27 2.23
CA THR A 68 7.71 -18.08 3.45
C THR A 68 6.32 -18.47 3.91
N PHE A 69 5.29 -17.65 3.65
CA PHE A 69 3.94 -17.97 4.06
C PHE A 69 3.33 -19.09 3.19
N PRO A 70 2.63 -20.05 3.80
CA PRO A 70 1.95 -21.11 3.06
C PRO A 70 0.81 -20.55 2.20
N GLU A 71 0.44 -21.28 1.15
CA GLU A 71 -0.78 -20.99 0.40
C GLU A 71 -2.00 -21.26 1.28
N GLN A 72 -2.85 -20.26 1.45
CA GLN A 72 -4.09 -20.35 2.24
C GLN A 72 -5.32 -20.62 1.38
N GLY A 73 -5.19 -20.49 0.07
CA GLY A 73 -6.32 -20.52 -0.84
C GLY A 73 -7.27 -19.35 -0.61
N ASP A 74 -8.56 -19.59 -0.79
CA ASP A 74 -9.59 -18.55 -0.62
C ASP A 74 -10.14 -18.58 0.82
N SER A 75 -9.27 -18.24 1.79
CA SER A 75 -9.67 -18.10 3.18
C SER A 75 -10.56 -16.86 3.33
N GLY A 76 -11.67 -16.97 4.05
CA GLY A 76 -12.60 -15.84 4.26
C GLY A 76 -12.02 -14.70 5.14
N ARG A 77 -10.81 -14.87 5.68
CA ARG A 77 -10.14 -13.88 6.55
C ARG A 77 -8.64 -13.88 6.31
N PRO A 78 -7.99 -12.70 6.26
CA PRO A 78 -6.54 -12.62 6.23
C PRO A 78 -5.95 -13.06 7.59
N GLU A 79 -4.80 -13.73 7.56
CA GLU A 79 -4.01 -14.08 8.74
C GLU A 79 -3.08 -12.95 9.18
N LEU A 80 -2.64 -12.14 8.23
CA LEU A 80 -1.81 -10.96 8.47
C LEU A 80 -2.38 -9.77 7.70
N ILE A 81 -2.49 -8.62 8.37
CA ILE A 81 -2.85 -7.35 7.73
C ILE A 81 -1.67 -6.40 7.93
N ILE A 82 -1.19 -5.83 6.83
CA ILE A 82 -0.09 -4.88 6.81
C ILE A 82 -0.62 -3.52 6.37
N PHE A 83 -0.51 -2.53 7.27
CA PHE A 83 -0.74 -1.13 6.94
C PHE A 83 0.59 -0.46 6.64
N ILE A 84 0.70 0.15 5.48
CA ILE A 84 1.90 0.84 5.02
C ILE A 84 1.57 2.32 4.95
N ASP A 85 2.01 3.04 5.97
CA ASP A 85 1.85 4.49 6.02
C ASP A 85 2.89 5.17 5.12
N GLU A 86 2.55 6.36 4.59
CA GLU A 86 3.33 7.08 3.59
C GLU A 86 3.74 6.18 2.41
N ALA A 87 2.79 5.40 1.90
CA ALA A 87 3.03 4.38 0.90
C ALA A 87 3.69 4.91 -0.39
N HIS A 88 3.56 6.22 -0.67
CA HIS A 88 4.23 6.87 -1.79
C HIS A 88 5.76 6.70 -1.75
N LEU A 89 6.36 6.52 -0.56
CA LEU A 89 7.80 6.31 -0.42
C LEU A 89 8.28 5.00 -1.04
N ILE A 90 7.42 3.99 -1.14
CA ILE A 90 7.76 2.72 -1.80
C ILE A 90 8.02 2.93 -3.29
N PHE A 91 7.21 3.79 -3.90
CA PHE A 91 7.20 4.00 -5.35
C PHE A 91 8.13 5.13 -5.79
N LYS A 92 8.46 6.04 -4.86
CA LYS A 92 9.35 7.16 -5.12
C LYS A 92 10.76 6.69 -5.45
N GLU A 93 11.26 7.10 -6.62
CA GLU A 93 12.59 6.71 -7.11
C GLU A 93 12.81 5.20 -7.29
N ALA A 94 11.75 4.40 -7.26
CA ALA A 94 11.82 2.98 -7.58
C ALA A 94 12.15 2.78 -9.06
N SER A 95 12.98 1.77 -9.36
CA SER A 95 13.22 1.37 -10.76
C SER A 95 12.01 0.60 -11.31
N ASP A 96 11.84 0.59 -12.64
CA ASP A 96 10.76 -0.16 -13.29
C ASP A 96 10.74 -1.63 -12.85
N ALA A 97 11.92 -2.26 -12.78
CA ALA A 97 12.04 -3.65 -12.31
C ALA A 97 11.58 -3.85 -10.86
N LEU A 98 11.76 -2.84 -10.00
CA LEU A 98 11.28 -2.87 -8.61
C LEU A 98 9.76 -2.71 -8.56
N LEU A 99 9.21 -1.80 -9.37
CA LEU A 99 7.77 -1.59 -9.48
C LEU A 99 7.06 -2.85 -10.00
N ASP A 100 7.59 -3.50 -11.04
CA ASP A 100 7.06 -4.75 -11.60
C ASP A 100 7.04 -5.87 -10.54
N GLN A 101 8.06 -5.96 -9.71
CA GLN A 101 8.12 -6.95 -8.63
C GLN A 101 7.09 -6.66 -7.53
N ILE A 102 6.95 -5.39 -7.11
CA ILE A 102 5.95 -4.99 -6.13
C ILE A 102 4.55 -5.29 -6.66
N GLU A 103 4.25 -4.92 -7.90
CA GLU A 103 2.96 -5.20 -8.53
C GLU A 103 2.65 -6.70 -8.55
N SER A 104 3.63 -7.51 -8.94
CA SER A 104 3.50 -8.97 -8.97
C SER A 104 3.21 -9.54 -7.59
N ILE A 105 3.90 -9.07 -6.55
CA ILE A 105 3.65 -9.52 -5.17
C ILE A 105 2.27 -9.07 -4.70
N VAL A 106 1.90 -7.81 -4.89
CA VAL A 106 0.59 -7.27 -4.48
C VAL A 106 -0.56 -8.08 -5.10
N LYS A 107 -0.40 -8.48 -6.36
CA LYS A 107 -1.39 -9.31 -7.06
C LYS A 107 -1.56 -10.71 -6.45
N LEU A 108 -0.49 -11.30 -5.94
CA LEU A 108 -0.45 -12.70 -5.53
C LEU A 108 -0.50 -12.91 -4.02
N ILE A 109 -0.15 -11.90 -3.21
CA ILE A 109 0.03 -12.05 -1.77
C ILE A 109 -1.27 -12.41 -1.02
N ARG A 110 -2.41 -12.12 -1.63
CA ARG A 110 -3.71 -12.53 -1.10
C ARG A 110 -3.80 -14.05 -0.92
N SER A 111 -3.24 -14.85 -1.84
CA SER A 111 -3.24 -16.31 -1.74
C SER A 111 -2.47 -16.84 -0.53
N LYS A 112 -1.62 -15.98 0.06
CA LYS A 112 -0.87 -16.24 1.30
C LYS A 112 -1.62 -15.80 2.56
N GLY A 113 -2.89 -15.40 2.44
CA GLY A 113 -3.67 -14.90 3.56
C GLY A 113 -3.23 -13.51 4.05
N VAL A 114 -2.59 -12.70 3.21
CA VAL A 114 -2.08 -11.37 3.59
C VAL A 114 -2.91 -10.28 2.93
N GLY A 115 -3.41 -9.36 3.77
CA GLY A 115 -4.07 -8.11 3.33
C GLY A 115 -3.09 -6.94 3.38
N LEU A 116 -3.01 -6.17 2.28
CA LEU A 116 -2.19 -4.96 2.22
C LEU A 116 -3.07 -3.71 2.17
N TYR A 117 -2.75 -2.73 3.01
CA TYR A 117 -3.36 -1.41 3.02
C TYR A 117 -2.28 -0.36 2.77
N PHE A 118 -2.39 0.35 1.66
CA PHE A 118 -1.55 1.49 1.36
C PHE A 118 -2.23 2.77 1.84
N VAL A 119 -1.57 3.50 2.73
CA VAL A 119 -2.04 4.79 3.24
C VAL A 119 -1.17 5.87 2.65
N THR A 120 -1.77 6.82 1.95
CA THR A 120 -1.05 7.93 1.31
C THR A 120 -1.90 9.20 1.32
N GLN A 121 -1.25 10.34 1.33
CA GLN A 121 -1.90 11.65 1.26
C GLN A 121 -2.36 11.99 -0.17
N ASN A 122 -1.72 11.43 -1.17
CA ASN A 122 -2.03 11.71 -2.56
C ASN A 122 -2.29 10.41 -3.34
N PRO A 123 -3.52 10.18 -3.79
CA PRO A 123 -3.90 8.95 -4.50
C PRO A 123 -3.09 8.68 -5.78
N THR A 124 -2.61 9.74 -6.44
CA THR A 124 -1.84 9.63 -7.69
C THR A 124 -0.40 9.17 -7.48
N ASP A 125 0.03 9.00 -6.23
CA ASP A 125 1.38 8.52 -5.91
C ASP A 125 1.49 6.97 -5.98
N VAL A 126 0.35 6.29 -6.01
CA VAL A 126 0.31 4.83 -6.19
C VAL A 126 0.25 4.51 -7.69
N PRO A 127 1.18 3.73 -8.25
CA PRO A 127 1.17 3.36 -9.66
C PRO A 127 -0.12 2.65 -10.08
N ASP A 128 -0.59 2.91 -11.30
CA ASP A 128 -1.84 2.35 -11.83
C ASP A 128 -1.87 0.81 -11.80
N GLY A 129 -0.73 0.15 -12.04
CA GLY A 129 -0.60 -1.29 -11.98
C GLY A 129 -0.90 -1.85 -10.59
N VAL A 130 -0.41 -1.18 -9.53
CA VAL A 130 -0.70 -1.51 -8.13
C VAL A 130 -2.15 -1.14 -7.79
N LEU A 131 -2.57 0.09 -8.14
CA LEU A 131 -3.91 0.61 -7.84
C LEU A 131 -5.02 -0.28 -8.44
N GLY A 132 -4.77 -0.86 -9.62
CA GLY A 132 -5.68 -1.80 -10.28
C GLY A 132 -5.86 -3.14 -9.56
N GLN A 133 -4.93 -3.52 -8.66
CA GLN A 133 -5.02 -4.75 -7.85
C GLN A 133 -5.76 -4.54 -6.53
N LEU A 134 -6.00 -3.30 -6.13
CA LEU A 134 -6.62 -2.98 -4.85
C LEU A 134 -8.15 -3.11 -4.93
N GLY A 135 -8.69 -4.06 -4.19
CA GLY A 135 -10.13 -4.34 -4.16
C GLY A 135 -10.95 -3.41 -3.25
N LEU A 136 -10.29 -2.63 -2.39
CA LEU A 136 -10.92 -1.65 -1.51
C LEU A 136 -10.25 -0.30 -1.72
N LYS A 137 -11.05 0.74 -1.90
CA LYS A 137 -10.60 2.13 -2.00
C LYS A 137 -11.38 2.98 -0.99
N ILE A 138 -10.67 3.64 -0.10
CA ILE A 138 -11.20 4.56 0.89
C ILE A 138 -10.55 5.91 0.65
N GLN A 139 -11.35 6.92 0.32
CA GLN A 139 -10.86 8.26 0.02
C GLN A 139 -11.53 9.29 0.91
N HIS A 140 -10.74 9.92 1.73
CA HIS A 140 -11.16 11.10 2.49
C HIS A 140 -11.21 12.35 1.61
N ALA A 141 -11.82 13.41 2.13
CA ALA A 141 -11.94 14.68 1.43
C ALA A 141 -10.60 15.19 0.88
N LEU A 142 -10.61 15.62 -0.36
CA LEU A 142 -9.49 16.29 -1.00
C LEU A 142 -9.73 17.80 -1.05
N ARG A 143 -8.68 18.58 -0.93
CA ARG A 143 -8.74 20.05 -1.02
C ARG A 143 -7.89 20.55 -2.20
N ALA A 144 -8.47 21.38 -3.04
CA ALA A 144 -7.78 21.95 -4.19
C ALA A 144 -7.46 23.42 -3.96
N PHE A 145 -6.19 23.72 -3.79
CA PHE A 145 -5.70 25.10 -3.71
C PHE A 145 -5.08 25.57 -5.03
N THR A 146 -4.60 24.63 -5.85
CA THR A 146 -3.92 24.93 -7.11
C THR A 146 -4.59 24.24 -8.30
N ALA A 147 -4.22 24.65 -9.53
CA ALA A 147 -4.66 23.97 -10.74
C ALA A 147 -4.15 22.51 -10.81
N LYS A 148 -2.97 22.24 -10.24
CA LYS A 148 -2.41 20.89 -10.15
C LYS A 148 -3.28 20.01 -9.25
N ASP A 149 -3.73 20.54 -8.10
CA ASP A 149 -4.60 19.79 -7.18
C ASP A 149 -5.94 19.45 -7.85
N ARG A 150 -6.55 20.40 -8.55
CA ARG A 150 -7.80 20.14 -9.31
C ARG A 150 -7.63 19.02 -10.35
N LYS A 151 -6.48 19.00 -11.04
CA LYS A 151 -6.19 17.93 -12.00
C LYS A 151 -6.02 16.57 -11.29
N ALA A 152 -5.32 16.54 -10.16
CA ALA A 152 -5.15 15.33 -9.36
C ALA A 152 -6.51 14.79 -8.85
N ILE A 153 -7.40 15.66 -8.37
CA ILE A 153 -8.75 15.29 -7.94
C ILE A 153 -9.56 14.67 -9.07
N LYS A 154 -9.53 15.25 -10.27
CA LYS A 154 -10.20 14.68 -11.45
C LYS A 154 -9.68 13.29 -11.79
N LEU A 155 -8.37 13.11 -11.85
CA LEU A 155 -7.75 11.80 -12.09
C LEU A 155 -8.12 10.79 -11.00
N THR A 156 -8.18 11.23 -9.75
CA THR A 156 -8.63 10.38 -8.64
C THR A 156 -10.09 9.96 -8.83
N ALA A 157 -10.96 10.89 -9.21
CA ALA A 157 -12.38 10.62 -9.44
C ALA A 157 -12.61 9.59 -10.56
N GLU A 158 -11.79 9.61 -11.61
CA GLU A 158 -11.84 8.65 -12.72
C GLU A 158 -11.54 7.21 -12.30
N ASN A 159 -10.86 7.00 -11.16
CA ASN A 159 -10.58 5.68 -10.59
C ASN A 159 -11.75 5.07 -9.81
N TYR A 160 -12.88 5.75 -9.72
CA TYR A 160 -14.08 5.28 -9.03
C TYR A 160 -15.21 4.98 -10.01
N PRO A 161 -16.16 4.09 -9.64
CA PRO A 161 -17.35 3.85 -10.43
C PRO A 161 -18.17 5.13 -10.62
N ILE A 162 -18.73 5.31 -11.82
CA ILE A 162 -19.61 6.45 -12.11
C ILE A 162 -20.87 6.34 -11.25
N SER A 163 -21.18 7.40 -10.51
CA SER A 163 -22.42 7.54 -9.75
C SER A 163 -23.50 8.20 -10.57
N LYS A 164 -24.77 7.82 -10.34
CA LYS A 164 -25.94 8.50 -10.87
C LYS A 164 -26.47 9.62 -9.95
N TYR A 165 -25.90 9.74 -8.76
CA TYR A 165 -26.42 10.59 -7.69
C TYR A 165 -25.58 11.85 -7.46
N TYR A 166 -24.32 11.84 -7.87
CA TYR A 166 -23.39 12.97 -7.68
C TYR A 166 -22.19 12.85 -8.62
N GLU A 167 -21.57 13.98 -8.91
CA GLU A 167 -20.28 14.03 -9.58
C GLU A 167 -19.18 13.72 -8.55
N THR A 168 -18.33 12.74 -8.84
CA THR A 168 -17.35 12.22 -7.88
C THR A 168 -16.31 13.26 -7.49
N ASP A 169 -15.83 14.11 -8.40
CA ASP A 169 -14.85 15.16 -8.12
C ASP A 169 -15.44 16.28 -7.24
N GLU A 170 -16.71 16.65 -7.44
CA GLU A 170 -17.41 17.60 -6.58
C GLU A 170 -17.62 17.01 -5.18
N ALA A 171 -18.04 15.76 -5.09
CA ALA A 171 -18.22 15.08 -3.82
C ALA A 171 -16.91 14.99 -3.04
N LEU A 172 -15.78 14.60 -3.65
CA LEU A 172 -14.46 14.54 -3.04
C LEU A 172 -14.00 15.86 -2.42
N THR A 173 -14.41 17.00 -3.02
CA THR A 173 -14.04 18.34 -2.52
C THR A 173 -14.98 18.89 -1.48
N SER A 174 -16.24 18.43 -1.45
CA SER A 174 -17.29 18.92 -0.56
C SER A 174 -17.44 18.14 0.74
N MET A 175 -16.89 16.92 0.83
CA MET A 175 -16.93 16.11 2.06
C MET A 175 -16.37 16.84 3.26
N GLY A 176 -16.96 16.56 4.42
CA GLY A 176 -16.54 17.04 5.73
C GLY A 176 -15.32 16.31 6.30
N ILE A 177 -14.87 16.75 7.45
CA ILE A 177 -13.80 16.09 8.21
C ILE A 177 -14.35 14.76 8.75
N GLY A 178 -13.61 13.68 8.54
CA GLY A 178 -14.02 12.33 8.96
C GLY A 178 -14.86 11.59 7.93
N GLU A 179 -15.47 12.28 6.97
CA GLU A 179 -16.19 11.63 5.88
C GLU A 179 -15.24 10.97 4.88
N ALA A 180 -15.66 9.85 4.33
CA ALA A 180 -14.93 9.13 3.32
C ALA A 180 -15.85 8.54 2.25
N MET A 181 -15.35 8.45 1.04
CA MET A 181 -15.94 7.66 -0.04
C MET A 181 -15.32 6.26 -0.03
N ILE A 182 -16.16 5.24 -0.07
CA ILE A 182 -15.72 3.85 -0.05
C ILE A 182 -16.26 3.12 -1.27
N SER A 183 -15.39 2.40 -1.95
CA SER A 183 -15.74 1.43 -2.98
C SER A 183 -14.96 0.13 -2.73
N ALA A 184 -15.64 -1.00 -2.79
CA ALA A 184 -15.05 -2.32 -2.61
C ALA A 184 -15.46 -3.25 -3.75
N LEU A 185 -14.72 -4.33 -3.95
CA LEU A 185 -15.15 -5.40 -4.84
C LEU A 185 -16.17 -6.29 -4.11
N ASN A 186 -17.28 -6.59 -4.77
CA ASN A 186 -18.22 -7.60 -4.29
C ASN A 186 -17.68 -9.02 -4.52
N GLU A 187 -18.42 -10.04 -4.12
CA GLU A 187 -18.06 -11.46 -4.30
C GLU A 187 -17.78 -11.86 -5.76
N LYS A 188 -18.33 -11.12 -6.72
CA LYS A 188 -18.13 -11.34 -8.16
C LYS A 188 -16.97 -10.53 -8.75
N GLY A 189 -16.21 -9.80 -7.91
CA GLY A 189 -15.13 -8.93 -8.34
C GLY A 189 -15.60 -7.64 -9.03
N ILE A 190 -16.88 -7.27 -8.87
CA ILE A 190 -17.44 -6.04 -9.44
C ILE A 190 -17.36 -4.93 -8.38
N PRO A 191 -16.86 -3.72 -8.73
CA PRO A 191 -16.85 -2.60 -7.80
C PRO A 191 -18.26 -2.26 -7.30
N THR A 192 -18.38 -2.10 -6.00
CA THR A 192 -19.65 -1.61 -5.40
C THR A 192 -19.88 -0.16 -5.79
N PRO A 193 -21.15 0.29 -5.82
CA PRO A 193 -21.43 1.71 -5.92
C PRO A 193 -20.68 2.48 -4.85
N LEU A 194 -20.19 3.67 -5.20
CA LEU A 194 -19.48 4.52 -4.28
C LEU A 194 -20.43 4.97 -3.16
N ALA A 195 -20.04 4.73 -1.93
CA ALA A 195 -20.82 5.12 -0.75
C ALA A 195 -20.03 6.17 0.05
N VAL A 196 -20.72 7.18 0.56
CA VAL A 196 -20.17 8.12 1.53
C VAL A 196 -20.50 7.62 2.93
N THR A 197 -19.52 7.65 3.82
CA THR A 197 -19.66 7.25 5.22
C THR A 197 -19.00 8.26 6.15
N LEU A 198 -19.46 8.28 7.39
CA LEU A 198 -18.84 9.03 8.50
C LEU A 198 -17.83 8.15 9.19
#